data_5ad2660b1d965095c32f18d73fe4c712
#
_entry.id   5ad2660b1d965095c32f18d73fe4c712
#
_cell.length_a   1.000
_cell.length_b   1.000
_cell.length_c   1.000
_cell.angle_alpha   90.00
_cell.angle_beta   90.00
_cell.angle_gamma   90.00
#
_symmetry.space_group_name_H-M   'P 1'
#
loop_
_entity.id
_entity.type
_entity.pdbx_description
1 polymer ?
#
loop_
_entity_poly.entity_id
_entity_poly.type
_entity_poly.pdbx_seq_one_letter_code
_entity_poly.pdbx_strand_id
1 'polypeptide(L)'
;SKNVNDTKWLANFFAKYLKKGDIITLNGELGSGKTVFLNGIASYFNIEKDVCSPTFTIVNEYNINKDYPIYHFDVYRIKDSEEFLDDIGTEYFEDGICLIEWGDEIIQDILPKATIHIDIQKDNSDINTRYFKIWRKK
;
A
#
# COMPACT_ATOMS: atom_id res chain seq x y z
N SER A 1 10.53 -12.91 -4.21
CA SER A 1 11.60 -12.25 -3.45
C SER A 1 12.27 -13.24 -2.52
N LYS A 2 13.57 -13.27 -2.52
CA LYS A 2 14.37 -14.17 -1.67
C LYS A 2 14.96 -13.46 -0.46
N ASN A 3 14.90 -12.15 -0.43
CA ASN A 3 15.43 -11.35 0.69
C ASN A 3 14.85 -9.93 0.67
N VAL A 4 15.23 -9.13 1.66
CA VAL A 4 14.76 -7.74 1.79
C VAL A 4 15.16 -6.90 0.58
N ASN A 5 16.37 -7.09 0.06
CA ASN A 5 16.84 -6.32 -1.10
C ASN A 5 16.02 -6.61 -2.34
N ASP A 6 15.64 -7.87 -2.56
CA ASP A 6 14.76 -8.24 -3.67
C ASP A 6 13.40 -7.56 -3.55
N THR A 7 12.84 -7.51 -2.33
CA THR A 7 11.57 -6.84 -2.08
C THR A 7 11.66 -5.34 -2.37
N LYS A 8 12.73 -4.68 -1.94
CA LYS A 8 12.95 -3.27 -2.21
C LYS A 8 13.10 -3.00 -3.71
N TRP A 9 13.81 -3.87 -4.41
CA TRP A 9 13.99 -3.76 -5.86
C TRP A 9 12.64 -3.87 -6.57
N LEU A 10 11.83 -4.88 -6.19
CA LEU A 10 10.50 -5.07 -6.77
C LEU A 10 9.61 -3.85 -6.53
N ALA A 11 9.62 -3.34 -5.30
CA ALA A 11 8.82 -2.17 -4.94
C ALA A 11 9.26 -0.93 -5.73
N ASN A 12 10.55 -0.73 -5.86
CA ASN A 12 11.11 0.40 -6.61
C ASN A 12 10.74 0.31 -8.10
N PHE A 13 10.86 -0.89 -8.67
CA PHE A 13 10.45 -1.14 -10.05
C PHE A 13 8.96 -0.88 -10.25
N PHE A 14 8.13 -1.34 -9.33
CA PHE A 14 6.69 -1.16 -9.36
C PHE A 14 6.32 0.33 -9.25
N ALA A 15 6.97 1.07 -8.36
CA ALA A 15 6.70 2.49 -8.13
C ALA A 15 6.88 3.34 -9.38
N LYS A 16 7.76 2.94 -10.26
CA LYS A 16 8.03 3.62 -11.53
C LYS A 16 6.78 3.79 -12.40
N TYR A 17 5.81 2.89 -12.27
CA TYR A 17 4.60 2.90 -13.07
C TYR A 17 3.41 3.56 -12.37
N LEU A 18 3.58 4.02 -11.14
CA LEU A 18 2.49 4.65 -10.38
C LEU A 18 2.26 6.08 -10.82
N LYS A 19 1.00 6.47 -10.86
CA LYS A 19 0.58 7.81 -11.27
C LYS A 19 -0.58 8.28 -10.39
N LYS A 20 -0.88 9.57 -10.45
CA LYS A 20 -2.01 10.16 -9.73
C LYS A 20 -3.29 9.40 -10.04
N GLY A 21 -4.04 9.09 -9.01
CA GLY A 21 -5.28 8.32 -9.12
C GLY A 21 -5.10 6.81 -8.94
N ASP A 22 -3.87 6.32 -8.89
CA ASP A 22 -3.64 4.90 -8.64
C ASP A 22 -3.89 4.57 -7.18
N ILE A 23 -4.57 3.46 -6.95
CA ILE A 23 -4.87 2.92 -5.64
C ILE A 23 -4.24 1.54 -5.55
N ILE A 24 -3.45 1.32 -4.51
CA ILE A 24 -2.76 0.06 -4.27
C ILE A 24 -3.17 -0.46 -2.90
N THR A 25 -3.63 -1.71 -2.84
CA THR A 25 -3.85 -2.38 -1.56
C THR A 25 -2.69 -3.31 -1.27
N LEU A 26 -2.26 -3.34 -0.01
CA LEU A 26 -1.20 -4.22 0.48
C LEU A 26 -1.79 -5.12 1.55
N ASN A 27 -1.81 -6.41 1.29
CA ASN A 27 -2.36 -7.41 2.17
C ASN A 27 -1.30 -8.46 2.49
N GLY A 28 -1.29 -8.92 3.73
CA GLY A 28 -0.35 -9.92 4.19
C GLY A 28 -0.30 -9.93 5.70
N GLU A 29 0.13 -11.06 6.26
CA GLU A 29 0.27 -11.21 7.70
C GLU A 29 1.31 -10.25 8.27
N LEU A 30 1.25 -10.01 9.58
CA LEU A 30 2.29 -9.28 10.29
C LEU A 30 3.64 -9.93 10.00
N GLY A 31 4.64 -9.09 9.67
CA GLY A 31 5.96 -9.58 9.33
C GLY A 31 6.11 -10.11 7.91
N SER A 32 5.08 -9.99 7.05
CA SER A 32 5.15 -10.45 5.67
C SER A 32 6.06 -9.58 4.79
N GLY A 33 6.35 -8.34 5.22
CA GLY A 33 7.19 -7.43 4.45
C GLY A 33 6.45 -6.24 3.84
N LYS A 34 5.24 -5.94 4.30
CA LYS A 34 4.49 -4.78 3.81
C LYS A 34 5.27 -3.48 4.01
N THR A 35 5.86 -3.28 5.20
CA THR A 35 6.65 -2.09 5.49
C THR A 35 7.87 -1.99 4.59
N VAL A 36 8.56 -3.10 4.34
CA VAL A 36 9.72 -3.13 3.44
C VAL A 36 9.30 -2.72 2.02
N PHE A 37 8.17 -3.23 1.55
CA PHE A 37 7.65 -2.89 0.23
C PHE A 37 7.28 -1.40 0.14
N LEU A 38 6.60 -0.88 1.16
CA LEU A 38 6.25 0.55 1.22
C LEU A 38 7.48 1.44 1.24
N ASN A 39 8.51 1.06 1.99
CA ASN A 39 9.77 1.81 2.02
C ASN A 39 10.49 1.77 0.68
N GLY A 40 10.34 0.68 -0.07
CA GLY A 40 10.87 0.60 -1.43
C GLY A 40 10.16 1.56 -2.38
N ILE A 41 8.84 1.69 -2.26
CA ILE A 41 8.07 2.67 -3.03
C ILE A 41 8.50 4.09 -2.64
N ALA A 42 8.60 4.36 -1.34
CA ALA A 42 9.02 5.66 -0.82
C ALA A 42 10.39 6.06 -1.32
N SER A 43 11.31 5.11 -1.37
CA SER A 43 12.67 5.33 -1.89
C SER A 43 12.66 5.81 -3.34
N TYR A 44 11.80 5.24 -4.17
CA TYR A 44 11.68 5.68 -5.56
C TYR A 44 11.26 7.15 -5.66
N PHE A 45 10.36 7.59 -4.78
CA PHE A 45 9.86 8.97 -4.76
C PHE A 45 10.70 9.90 -3.90
N ASN A 46 11.88 9.45 -3.42
CA ASN A 46 12.79 10.24 -2.58
C ASN A 46 12.15 10.77 -1.29
N ILE A 47 11.26 9.98 -0.70
CA ILE A 47 10.72 10.29 0.61
C ILE A 47 11.79 9.98 1.65
N GLU A 48 12.26 11.00 2.36
CA GLU A 48 13.38 10.86 3.31
C GLU A 48 12.96 10.21 4.63
N LYS A 49 11.68 10.31 4.98
CA LYS A 49 11.17 9.69 6.21
C LYS A 49 10.80 8.25 5.94
N ASP A 50 11.02 7.40 6.94
CA ASP A 50 10.51 6.04 6.87
C ASP A 50 8.99 6.05 6.79
N VAL A 51 8.44 5.30 5.85
CA VAL A 51 7.00 5.08 5.77
C VAL A 51 6.64 4.10 6.86
N CYS A 52 5.79 4.52 7.77
CA CYS A 52 5.31 3.68 8.86
C CYS A 52 3.80 3.80 8.97
N SER A 53 3.18 2.80 9.58
CA SER A 53 1.74 2.82 9.80
C SER A 53 1.34 4.02 10.65
N PRO A 54 0.23 4.70 10.32
CA PRO A 54 -0.28 5.80 11.13
C PRO A 54 -0.59 5.34 12.55
N THR A 55 -0.18 6.12 13.56
CA THR A 55 -0.38 5.75 14.96
C THR A 55 -1.63 6.36 15.57
N PHE A 56 -1.90 7.64 15.28
CA PHE A 56 -3.03 8.36 15.85
C PHE A 56 -4.08 8.73 14.79
N THR A 57 -3.68 8.73 13.53
CA THR A 57 -4.58 8.97 12.41
C THR A 57 -4.57 7.73 11.51
N ILE A 58 -5.60 7.58 10.69
CA ILE A 58 -5.70 6.45 9.77
C ILE A 58 -4.93 6.74 8.49
N VAL A 59 -4.60 8.00 8.23
CA VAL A 59 -3.95 8.46 6.99
C VAL A 59 -2.69 9.25 7.28
N ASN A 60 -1.61 8.92 6.60
CA ASN A 60 -0.40 9.74 6.53
C ASN A 60 -0.25 10.28 5.11
N GLU A 61 0.12 11.54 4.98
CA GLU A 61 0.38 12.18 3.69
C GLU A 61 1.87 12.42 3.53
N TYR A 62 2.42 12.04 2.37
CA TYR A 62 3.82 12.25 2.04
C TYR A 62 3.92 13.09 0.78
N ASN A 63 4.64 14.22 0.87
CA ASN A 63 4.90 15.07 -0.28
C ASN A 63 6.01 14.48 -1.13
N ILE A 64 5.81 14.50 -2.44
CA ILE A 64 6.79 14.01 -3.41
C ILE A 64 7.02 15.11 -4.46
N ASN A 65 8.04 14.94 -5.32
CA ASN A 65 8.33 15.90 -6.38
C ASN A 65 7.35 15.77 -7.55
N LYS A 66 6.06 15.84 -7.25
CA LYS A 66 4.95 15.78 -8.21
C LYS A 66 3.88 16.76 -7.76
N ASP A 67 2.90 17.00 -8.62
CA ASP A 67 1.77 17.87 -8.32
C ASP A 67 0.76 17.23 -7.35
N TYR A 68 1.06 16.03 -6.84
CA TYR A 68 0.18 15.26 -5.98
C TYR A 68 0.99 14.52 -4.92
N PRO A 69 0.40 14.23 -3.77
CA PRO A 69 1.07 13.48 -2.70
C PRO A 69 0.84 11.98 -2.80
N ILE A 70 1.50 11.23 -1.92
CA ILE A 70 1.18 9.85 -1.62
C ILE A 70 0.44 9.83 -0.29
N TYR A 71 -0.69 9.13 -0.26
CA TYR A 71 -1.46 8.89 0.97
C TYR A 71 -1.27 7.44 1.40
N HIS A 72 -0.92 7.25 2.66
CA HIS A 72 -0.76 5.92 3.24
C HIS A 72 -1.84 5.70 4.28
N PHE A 73 -2.69 4.69 4.04
CA PHE A 73 -3.81 4.34 4.91
C PHE A 73 -3.52 3.01 5.61
N ASP A 74 -3.82 2.93 6.89
CA ASP A 74 -3.87 1.68 7.60
C ASP A 74 -5.30 1.50 8.11
N VAL A 75 -6.04 0.59 7.48
CA VAL A 75 -7.46 0.38 7.80
C VAL A 75 -7.67 -0.84 8.70
N TYR A 76 -6.61 -1.36 9.29
CA TYR A 76 -6.68 -2.53 10.18
C TYR A 76 -7.70 -2.35 11.32
N ARG A 77 -7.84 -1.12 11.84
CA ARG A 77 -8.76 -0.81 12.95
C ARG A 77 -10.17 -0.44 12.49
N ILE A 78 -10.37 -0.25 11.19
CA ILE A 78 -11.68 0.04 10.62
C ILE A 78 -12.44 -1.27 10.46
N LYS A 79 -13.71 -1.30 10.85
CA LYS A 79 -14.49 -2.53 10.88
C LYS A 79 -15.11 -2.90 9.54
N ASP A 80 -15.49 -1.90 8.74
CA ASP A 80 -16.16 -2.14 7.46
C ASP A 80 -16.05 -0.90 6.55
N SER A 81 -16.57 -1.03 5.33
CA SER A 81 -16.52 0.05 4.35
C SER A 81 -17.37 1.24 4.74
N GLU A 82 -18.46 1.04 5.46
CA GLU A 82 -19.32 2.14 5.92
C GLU A 82 -18.56 3.02 6.91
N GLU A 83 -17.86 2.42 7.87
CA GLU A 83 -17.02 3.16 8.82
C GLU A 83 -15.93 3.93 8.07
N PHE A 84 -15.32 3.31 7.06
CA PHE A 84 -14.30 3.99 6.24
C PHE A 84 -14.89 5.22 5.55
N LEU A 85 -16.07 5.09 4.94
CA LEU A 85 -16.72 6.21 4.26
C LEU A 85 -17.07 7.36 5.22
N ASP A 86 -17.51 7.01 6.45
CA ASP A 86 -17.86 7.99 7.45
C ASP A 86 -16.65 8.75 7.99
N ASP A 87 -15.53 8.03 8.23
CA ASP A 87 -14.34 8.58 8.86
C ASP A 87 -13.37 9.24 7.88
N ILE A 88 -13.23 8.68 6.69
CA ILE A 88 -12.22 9.10 5.72
C ILE A 88 -12.85 9.61 4.42
N GLY A 89 -13.81 8.83 3.88
CA GLY A 89 -14.40 9.13 2.58
C GLY A 89 -13.53 8.64 1.42
N THR A 90 -13.90 9.06 0.21
CA THR A 90 -13.23 8.62 -1.02
C THR A 90 -12.51 9.75 -1.75
N GLU A 91 -12.52 10.95 -1.20
CA GLU A 91 -11.91 12.13 -1.86
C GLU A 91 -10.42 12.00 -2.10
N TYR A 92 -9.72 11.22 -1.27
CA TYR A 92 -8.27 10.98 -1.45
C TYR A 92 -7.95 10.18 -2.70
N PHE A 93 -8.89 9.37 -3.18
CA PHE A 93 -8.62 8.42 -4.26
C PHE A 93 -8.22 9.09 -5.58
N GLU A 94 -8.68 10.31 -5.80
CA GLU A 94 -8.38 11.06 -7.03
C GLU A 94 -7.26 12.09 -6.84
N ASP A 95 -6.90 12.40 -5.60
CA ASP A 95 -5.96 13.47 -5.28
C ASP A 95 -4.50 13.09 -5.37
N GLY A 96 -4.17 11.81 -5.32
CA GLY A 96 -2.80 11.35 -5.32
C GLY A 96 -2.69 9.86 -5.53
N ILE A 97 -1.58 9.29 -5.09
CA ILE A 97 -1.39 7.84 -5.05
C ILE A 97 -1.79 7.35 -3.67
N CYS A 98 -2.69 6.36 -3.60
CA CYS A 98 -3.16 5.81 -2.34
C CYS A 98 -2.57 4.42 -2.10
N LEU A 99 -1.88 4.25 -0.97
CA LEU A 99 -1.34 2.98 -0.51
C LEU A 99 -2.15 2.55 0.71
N ILE A 100 -2.88 1.45 0.60
CA ILE A 100 -3.84 1.03 1.63
C ILE A 100 -3.43 -0.34 2.17
N GLU A 101 -3.09 -0.41 3.45
CA GLU A 101 -2.85 -1.69 4.11
C GLU A 101 -4.18 -2.25 4.62
N TRP A 102 -4.39 -3.55 4.42
CA TRP A 102 -5.58 -4.29 4.85
C TRP A 102 -6.87 -3.90 4.11
N GLY A 103 -6.75 -3.21 2.95
CA GLY A 103 -7.91 -2.65 2.26
C GLY A 103 -8.85 -3.69 1.65
N ASP A 104 -8.34 -4.82 1.18
CA ASP A 104 -9.15 -5.83 0.48
C ASP A 104 -10.25 -6.41 1.35
N GLU A 105 -9.99 -6.60 2.64
CA GLU A 105 -10.93 -7.24 3.54
C GLU A 105 -12.04 -6.30 4.00
N ILE A 106 -11.76 -5.00 4.04
CA ILE A 106 -12.61 -4.02 4.72
C ILE A 106 -13.35 -3.13 3.73
N ILE A 107 -12.65 -2.65 2.69
CA ILE A 107 -13.19 -1.65 1.78
C ILE A 107 -13.26 -2.14 0.33
N GLN A 108 -13.21 -3.43 0.13
CA GLN A 108 -13.20 -4.01 -1.22
C GLN A 108 -14.39 -3.55 -2.08
N ASP A 109 -15.56 -3.41 -1.49
CA ASP A 109 -16.79 -3.06 -2.19
C ASP A 109 -16.83 -1.61 -2.66
N ILE A 110 -16.02 -0.72 -2.07
CA ILE A 110 -15.96 0.69 -2.46
C ILE A 110 -14.75 1.03 -3.33
N LEU A 111 -13.82 0.09 -3.50
CA LEU A 111 -12.61 0.32 -4.31
C LEU A 111 -12.93 0.23 -5.80
N PRO A 112 -12.38 1.14 -6.62
CA PRO A 112 -12.51 1.05 -8.07
C PRO A 112 -11.95 -0.26 -8.63
N LYS A 113 -12.48 -0.70 -9.76
CA LYS A 113 -11.99 -1.93 -10.44
C LYS A 113 -10.53 -1.84 -10.85
N ALA A 114 -10.04 -0.63 -11.14
CA ALA A 114 -8.65 -0.41 -11.54
C ALA A 114 -7.66 -0.50 -10.38
N THR A 115 -8.12 -0.69 -9.14
CA THR A 115 -7.26 -0.83 -7.97
C THR A 115 -6.28 -1.99 -8.16
N ILE A 116 -5.02 -1.75 -7.81
CA ILE A 116 -3.97 -2.77 -7.88
C ILE A 116 -3.88 -3.42 -6.50
N HIS A 117 -4.06 -4.73 -6.47
CA HIS A 117 -4.00 -5.50 -5.23
C HIS A 117 -2.67 -6.25 -5.15
N ILE A 118 -2.00 -6.15 -4.01
CA ILE A 118 -0.73 -6.82 -3.77
C ILE A 118 -0.89 -7.67 -2.52
N ASP A 119 -0.79 -8.98 -2.70
CA ASP A 119 -0.83 -9.95 -1.61
C ASP A 119 0.58 -10.46 -1.37
N ILE A 120 1.04 -10.42 -0.12
CA ILE A 120 2.39 -10.83 0.26
C ILE A 120 2.27 -12.02 1.21
N GLN A 121 2.93 -13.13 0.87
CA GLN A 121 2.94 -14.33 1.68
C GLN A 121 4.36 -14.73 2.05
N LYS A 122 4.52 -15.18 3.29
CA LYS A 122 5.77 -15.78 3.75
C LYS A 122 5.90 -17.19 3.21
N ASP A 123 7.15 -17.62 2.94
CA ASP A 123 7.42 -19.02 2.65
C ASP A 123 7.47 -19.81 3.97
N ASN A 124 6.90 -21.02 3.97
CA ASN A 124 6.84 -21.85 5.17
C ASN A 124 8.20 -22.44 5.57
N SER A 125 9.12 -22.57 4.61
CA SER A 125 10.40 -23.23 4.84
C SER A 125 11.60 -22.29 4.78
N ASP A 126 11.46 -21.09 4.22
CA ASP A 126 12.54 -20.11 4.11
C ASP A 126 12.08 -18.77 4.67
N ILE A 127 12.65 -18.38 5.80
CA ILE A 127 12.27 -17.17 6.53
C ILE A 127 12.47 -15.89 5.72
N ASN A 128 13.37 -15.91 4.73
CA ASN A 128 13.71 -14.74 3.93
C ASN A 128 12.91 -14.63 2.62
N THR A 129 12.23 -15.70 2.23
CA THR A 129 11.49 -15.73 0.96
C THR A 129 10.07 -15.22 1.13
N ARG A 130 9.64 -14.43 0.14
CA ARG A 130 8.29 -13.87 0.08
C ARG A 130 7.70 -14.08 -1.30
N TYR A 131 6.41 -14.34 -1.35
CA TYR A 131 5.66 -14.48 -2.59
C TYR A 131 4.75 -13.28 -2.75
N PHE A 132 4.76 -12.69 -3.93
CA PHE A 132 3.95 -11.52 -4.27
C PHE A 132 2.95 -11.90 -5.35
N LYS A 133 1.67 -11.62 -5.10
CA LYS A 133 0.64 -11.74 -6.10
C LYS A 133 0.11 -10.33 -6.37
N ILE A 134 0.27 -9.85 -7.60
CA ILE A 134 -0.15 -8.51 -8.01
C ILE A 134 -1.25 -8.68 -9.06
N TRP A 135 -2.43 -8.10 -8.80
CA TRP A 135 -3.59 -8.33 -9.67
C TRP A 135 -4.56 -7.15 -9.63
N ARG A 136 -5.41 -7.10 -10.65
CA ARG A 136 -6.53 -6.17 -10.75
C ARG A 136 -7.79 -6.96 -11.04
N LYS A 137 -8.95 -6.42 -10.63
CA LYS A 137 -10.24 -6.98 -11.04
C LYS A 137 -10.49 -6.66 -12.50
N LYS A 138 -11.06 -7.62 -13.20
CA LYS A 138 -11.45 -7.43 -14.59
C LYS A 138 -12.79 -6.71 -14.73
#